data_8d0b712a6c1b667866b5610dd37fed2c
#
_entry.id   8d0b712a6c1b667866b5610dd37fed2c
#
_cell.length_a   1.000
_cell.length_b   1.000
_cell.length_c   1.000
_cell.angle_alpha   90.00
_cell.angle_beta   90.00
_cell.angle_gamma   90.00
#
_symmetry.space_group_name_H-M   'P 1'
#
loop_
_entity.id
_entity.type
_entity.pdbx_description
1 polymer ?
#
loop_
_entity_poly.entity_id
_entity_poly.type
_entity_poly.pdbx_seq_one_letter_code
_entity_poly.pdbx_strand_id
1 'polypeptide(L)'
;MSFSSDDLARIAGAEEIEIETQAPDAPVHRTIIWVVVDADEVFVRSVRGRNARWYREAAANAAVAIHVGGRRLPATAIPATDPDTIERTSAALRLKYDRIPGLRPMLKPDVLDATFRLEPA
;
A
#
# COMPACT_ATOMS: atom_id res chain seq x y z
N MET A 1 -14.22 -8.50 0.50
CA MET A 1 -14.77 -7.47 1.41
C MET A 1 -14.02 -6.16 1.18
N SER A 2 -14.72 -5.04 1.15
CA SER A 2 -14.10 -3.74 0.91
C SER A 2 -14.14 -2.89 2.18
N PHE A 3 -13.25 -1.90 2.25
CA PHE A 3 -13.37 -0.86 3.26
C PHE A 3 -14.67 -0.08 3.07
N SER A 4 -15.15 0.58 4.11
CA SER A 4 -16.35 1.41 4.01
C SER A 4 -16.12 2.56 3.02
N SER A 5 -17.22 3.13 2.50
CA SER A 5 -17.13 4.26 1.59
C SER A 5 -16.38 5.44 2.22
N ASP A 6 -16.62 5.70 3.52
CA ASP A 6 -15.93 6.77 4.23
C ASP A 6 -14.44 6.51 4.35
N ASP A 7 -14.04 5.27 4.67
CA ASP A 7 -12.64 4.92 4.77
C ASP A 7 -11.95 4.97 3.42
N LEU A 8 -12.60 4.48 2.36
CA LEU A 8 -12.07 4.57 1.01
C LEU A 8 -11.85 6.01 0.57
N ALA A 9 -12.81 6.89 0.85
CA ALA A 9 -12.67 8.31 0.51
C ALA A 9 -11.51 8.95 1.28
N ARG A 10 -11.35 8.60 2.54
CA ARG A 10 -10.27 9.09 3.39
C ARG A 10 -8.90 8.65 2.87
N ILE A 11 -8.79 7.39 2.49
CA ILE A 11 -7.56 6.83 1.92
C ILE A 11 -7.27 7.47 0.56
N ALA A 12 -8.27 7.55 -0.31
CA ALA A 12 -8.10 8.11 -1.66
C ALA A 12 -7.69 9.58 -1.62
N GLY A 13 -8.18 10.34 -0.65
CA GLY A 13 -7.88 11.76 -0.51
C GLY A 13 -6.55 12.07 0.17
N ALA A 14 -5.89 11.09 0.76
CA ALA A 14 -4.62 11.29 1.45
C ALA A 14 -3.45 11.10 0.49
N GLU A 15 -2.50 12.04 0.47
CA GLU A 15 -1.29 11.86 -0.32
C GLU A 15 -0.42 10.75 0.25
N GLU A 16 -0.35 10.66 1.57
CA GLU A 16 0.45 9.68 2.28
C GLU A 16 -0.35 9.08 3.43
N ILE A 17 -0.08 7.83 3.73
CA ILE A 17 -0.58 7.15 4.92
C ILE A 17 0.61 6.59 5.69
N GLU A 18 0.36 6.13 6.92
CA GLU A 18 1.34 5.30 7.61
C GLU A 18 0.85 3.85 7.58
N ILE A 19 1.71 2.96 7.12
CA ILE A 19 1.45 1.52 7.25
C ILE A 19 2.10 1.01 8.53
N GLU A 20 1.32 0.32 9.34
CA GLU A 20 1.79 -0.32 10.56
C GLU A 20 2.09 -1.78 10.24
N THR A 21 3.30 -2.21 10.51
CA THR A 21 3.76 -3.58 10.26
C THR A 21 4.46 -4.12 11.48
N GLN A 22 4.49 -5.43 11.61
CA GLN A 22 5.15 -6.09 12.73
C GLN A 22 5.61 -7.48 12.30
N ALA A 23 6.92 -7.68 12.23
CA ALA A 23 7.47 -9.01 12.01
C ALA A 23 7.15 -9.90 13.22
N PRO A 24 7.10 -11.24 13.07
CA PRO A 24 6.84 -12.13 14.20
C PRO A 24 7.84 -11.89 15.34
N ASP A 25 7.32 -11.75 16.56
CA ASP A 25 8.11 -11.54 17.77
C ASP A 25 9.01 -10.30 17.75
N ALA A 26 8.59 -9.27 17.04
CA ALA A 26 9.35 -8.04 16.87
C ALA A 26 8.48 -6.82 17.22
N PRO A 27 9.09 -5.63 17.40
CA PRO A 27 8.31 -4.43 17.69
C PRO A 27 7.50 -3.96 16.47
N VAL A 28 6.43 -3.23 16.75
CA VAL A 28 5.60 -2.59 15.73
C VAL A 28 6.37 -1.42 15.12
N HIS A 29 6.28 -1.29 13.78
CA HIS A 29 6.82 -0.15 13.06
C HIS A 29 5.72 0.56 12.27
N ARG A 30 5.85 1.87 12.09
CA ARG A 30 4.97 2.67 11.24
C ARG A 30 5.84 3.37 10.20
N THR A 31 5.42 3.30 8.94
CA THR A 31 6.20 3.84 7.82
C THR A 31 5.28 4.66 6.93
N ILE A 32 5.73 5.86 6.55
CA ILE A 32 4.98 6.71 5.62
C ILE A 32 5.16 6.17 4.21
N ILE A 33 4.04 5.91 3.54
CA ILE A 33 4.03 5.39 2.17
C ILE A 33 2.91 6.04 1.36
N TRP A 34 2.98 5.90 0.04
CA TRP A 34 1.91 6.28 -0.86
C TRP A 34 0.86 5.16 -0.91
N VAL A 35 -0.36 5.54 -1.26
CA VAL A 35 -1.49 4.62 -1.33
C VAL A 35 -2.40 5.02 -2.48
N VAL A 36 -2.97 4.03 -3.17
CA VAL A 36 -3.97 4.29 -4.22
C VAL A 36 -5.20 3.44 -4.00
N VAL A 37 -6.32 3.93 -4.51
CA VAL A 37 -7.60 3.21 -4.52
C VAL A 37 -8.02 3.06 -5.98
N ASP A 38 -8.41 1.84 -6.35
CA ASP A 38 -8.94 1.55 -7.68
C ASP A 38 -10.04 0.51 -7.57
N ALA A 39 -11.22 0.79 -8.13
CA ALA A 39 -12.38 -0.11 -8.06
C ALA A 39 -12.67 -0.57 -6.62
N ASP A 40 -12.61 0.38 -5.67
CA ASP A 40 -12.84 0.15 -4.23
C ASP A 40 -11.82 -0.78 -3.58
N GLU A 41 -10.72 -1.05 -4.25
CA GLU A 41 -9.59 -1.82 -3.70
C GLU A 41 -8.42 -0.89 -3.40
N VAL A 42 -7.69 -1.21 -2.33
CA VAL A 42 -6.57 -0.40 -1.85
C VAL A 42 -5.26 -1.09 -2.19
N PHE A 43 -4.33 -0.35 -2.79
CA PHE A 43 -3.02 -0.88 -3.17
C PHE A 43 -1.91 0.00 -2.65
N VAL A 44 -0.80 -0.64 -2.28
CA VAL A 44 0.45 0.02 -1.88
C VAL A 44 1.61 -0.66 -2.59
N ARG A 45 2.68 0.10 -2.85
CA ARG A 45 3.87 -0.43 -3.52
C ARG A 45 5.12 0.14 -2.87
N SER A 46 6.12 -0.70 -2.67
CA SER A 46 7.39 -0.27 -2.09
C SER A 46 8.30 0.32 -3.17
N VAL A 47 8.70 1.59 -2.99
CA VAL A 47 9.62 2.26 -3.91
C VAL A 47 11.02 1.61 -3.89
N ARG A 48 11.36 0.96 -2.79
CA ARG A 48 12.63 0.22 -2.66
C ARG A 48 12.48 -1.26 -3.00
N GLY A 49 11.32 -1.65 -3.53
CA GLY A 49 11.05 -3.03 -3.85
C GLY A 49 11.02 -3.90 -2.59
N ARG A 50 11.55 -5.10 -2.72
CA ARG A 50 11.57 -6.07 -1.63
C ARG A 50 12.60 -5.77 -0.54
N ASN A 51 13.42 -4.75 -0.73
CA ASN A 51 14.47 -4.39 0.24
C ASN A 51 13.95 -3.51 1.38
N ALA A 52 12.78 -2.90 1.23
CA ALA A 52 12.20 -2.06 2.26
C ALA A 52 11.80 -2.91 3.48
N ARG A 53 12.11 -2.39 4.68
CA ARG A 53 11.75 -3.09 5.92
C ARG A 53 10.26 -3.34 6.00
N TRP A 54 9.42 -2.32 5.73
CA TRP A 54 7.96 -2.49 5.85
C TRP A 54 7.44 -3.56 4.89
N TYR A 55 8.00 -3.64 3.68
CA TYR A 55 7.62 -4.67 2.73
C TYR A 55 7.94 -6.07 3.27
N ARG A 56 9.15 -6.25 3.78
CA ARG A 56 9.57 -7.54 4.33
C ARG A 56 8.73 -7.93 5.53
N GLU A 57 8.39 -6.97 6.39
CA GLU A 57 7.57 -7.24 7.56
C GLU A 57 6.15 -7.61 7.16
N ALA A 58 5.55 -6.91 6.20
CA ALA A 58 4.21 -7.24 5.70
C ALA A 58 4.19 -8.59 4.98
N ALA A 59 5.26 -8.94 4.27
CA ALA A 59 5.38 -10.23 3.61
C ALA A 59 5.49 -11.37 4.63
N ALA A 60 6.17 -11.13 5.75
CA ALA A 60 6.34 -12.13 6.81
C ALA A 60 5.10 -12.24 7.71
N ASN A 61 4.35 -11.16 7.88
CA ASN A 61 3.14 -11.12 8.68
C ASN A 61 2.11 -10.23 7.98
N ALA A 62 1.10 -10.85 7.40
CA ALA A 62 0.09 -10.16 6.60
C ALA A 62 -0.83 -9.25 7.43
N ALA A 63 -0.86 -9.39 8.74
CA ALA A 63 -1.65 -8.53 9.61
C ALA A 63 -0.98 -7.16 9.73
N VAL A 64 -1.57 -6.16 9.09
CA VAL A 64 -1.07 -4.79 9.06
C VAL A 64 -2.17 -3.83 9.49
N ALA A 65 -1.88 -2.53 9.52
CA ALA A 65 -2.91 -1.51 9.69
C ALA A 65 -2.54 -0.27 8.91
N ILE A 66 -3.58 0.44 8.47
CA ILE A 66 -3.44 1.75 7.81
C ILE A 66 -3.78 2.82 8.83
N HIS A 67 -2.90 3.81 8.96
CA HIS A 67 -3.20 5.02 9.76
C HIS A 67 -3.43 6.17 8.80
N VAL A 68 -4.63 6.72 8.83
CA VAL A 68 -5.05 7.81 7.95
C VAL A 68 -6.10 8.67 8.66
N GLY A 69 -5.91 9.99 8.64
CA GLY A 69 -6.87 10.92 9.22
C GLY A 69 -7.20 10.65 10.68
N GLY A 70 -6.21 10.23 11.48
CA GLY A 70 -6.39 9.91 12.89
C GLY A 70 -7.08 8.57 13.18
N ARG A 71 -7.32 7.77 12.14
CA ARG A 71 -7.96 6.45 12.29
C ARG A 71 -6.97 5.34 12.03
N ARG A 72 -7.10 4.25 12.78
CA ARG A 72 -6.36 3.02 12.56
C ARG A 72 -7.29 1.98 11.94
N LEU A 73 -6.95 1.52 10.74
CA LEU A 73 -7.74 0.57 9.98
C LEU A 73 -6.97 -0.74 9.85
N PRO A 74 -7.31 -1.76 10.63
CA PRO A 74 -6.67 -3.08 10.49
C PRO A 74 -6.91 -3.65 9.10
N ALA A 75 -5.89 -4.28 8.54
CA ALA A 75 -5.95 -4.82 7.17
C ALA A 75 -5.10 -6.07 7.04
N THR A 76 -5.35 -6.81 5.96
CA THR A 76 -4.55 -7.95 5.55
C THR A 76 -3.82 -7.58 4.27
N ALA A 77 -2.49 -7.73 4.27
CA ALA A 77 -1.67 -7.45 3.10
C ALA A 77 -1.60 -8.71 2.21
N ILE A 78 -2.09 -8.58 0.99
CA ILE A 78 -2.12 -9.69 0.01
C ILE A 78 -1.16 -9.33 -1.11
N PRO A 79 -0.11 -10.13 -1.34
CA PRO A 79 0.82 -9.87 -2.44
C PRO A 79 0.07 -9.84 -3.78
N ALA A 80 0.32 -8.81 -4.57
CA ALA A 80 -0.24 -8.68 -5.90
C ALA A 80 0.85 -9.07 -6.91
N THR A 81 0.73 -10.27 -7.48
CA THR A 81 1.73 -10.82 -8.38
C THR A 81 1.23 -10.99 -9.80
N ASP A 82 -0.08 -10.89 -10.03
CA ASP A 82 -0.64 -11.01 -11.37
C ASP A 82 -0.43 -9.72 -12.17
N PRO A 83 -0.15 -9.84 -13.48
CA PRO A 83 0.13 -8.66 -14.32
C PRO A 83 -1.01 -7.64 -14.34
N ASP A 84 -2.25 -8.07 -14.31
CA ASP A 84 -3.40 -7.18 -14.35
C ASP A 84 -3.45 -6.27 -13.11
N THR A 85 -3.31 -6.83 -11.91
CA THR A 85 -3.33 -6.06 -10.68
C THR A 85 -2.13 -5.12 -10.59
N ILE A 86 -0.96 -5.57 -11.05
CA ILE A 86 0.23 -4.73 -11.11
C ILE A 86 0.01 -3.54 -12.03
N GLU A 87 -0.57 -3.74 -13.21
CA GLU A 87 -0.83 -2.66 -14.15
C GLU A 87 -1.91 -1.70 -13.63
N ARG A 88 -2.95 -2.23 -13.02
CA ARG A 88 -3.99 -1.39 -12.39
C ARG A 88 -3.38 -0.48 -11.33
N THR A 89 -2.48 -1.01 -10.52
CA THR A 89 -1.79 -0.23 -9.49
C THR A 89 -0.92 0.85 -10.12
N SER A 90 -0.17 0.50 -11.17
CA SER A 90 0.67 1.48 -11.89
C SER A 90 -0.17 2.59 -12.49
N ALA A 91 -1.30 2.27 -13.11
CA ALA A 91 -2.20 3.26 -13.68
C ALA A 91 -2.78 4.19 -12.61
N ALA A 92 -3.18 3.63 -11.46
CA ALA A 92 -3.70 4.42 -10.35
C ALA A 92 -2.62 5.34 -9.75
N LEU A 93 -1.38 4.87 -9.67
CA LEU A 93 -0.26 5.69 -9.22
C LEU A 93 -0.01 6.86 -10.18
N ARG A 94 -0.03 6.62 -11.49
CA ARG A 94 0.12 7.69 -12.49
C ARG A 94 -0.97 8.73 -12.36
N LEU A 95 -2.20 8.29 -12.16
CA LEU A 95 -3.35 9.20 -12.06
C LEU A 95 -3.27 10.06 -10.81
N LYS A 96 -2.98 9.48 -9.67
CA LYS A 96 -2.98 10.18 -8.39
C LYS A 96 -1.74 11.06 -8.19
N TYR A 97 -0.58 10.60 -8.62
CA TYR A 97 0.71 11.24 -8.35
C TYR A 97 1.38 11.81 -9.60
N ASP A 98 0.58 12.17 -10.58
CA ASP A 98 1.02 12.58 -11.93
C ASP A 98 2.16 13.61 -11.91
N ARG A 99 2.11 14.59 -11.02
CA ARG A 99 3.09 15.67 -10.97
C ARG A 99 4.02 15.61 -9.76
N ILE A 100 3.99 14.52 -9.03
CA ILE A 100 4.79 14.39 -7.82
C ILE A 100 6.15 13.80 -8.17
N PRO A 101 7.27 14.48 -7.83
CA PRO A 101 8.58 13.87 -7.95
C PRO A 101 8.64 12.61 -7.12
N GLY A 102 9.13 11.54 -7.65
CA GLY A 102 9.13 10.24 -6.96
C GLY A 102 8.16 9.24 -7.58
N LEU A 103 7.28 9.67 -8.50
CA LEU A 103 6.42 8.73 -9.23
C LEU A 103 7.24 7.77 -10.08
N ARG A 104 8.25 8.27 -10.80
CA ARG A 104 9.05 7.43 -11.69
C ARG A 104 9.66 6.21 -11.02
N PRO A 105 10.31 6.33 -9.85
CA PRO A 105 10.85 5.15 -9.17
C PRO A 105 9.79 4.09 -8.85
N MET A 106 8.54 4.49 -8.66
CA MET A 106 7.44 3.57 -8.36
C MET A 106 6.99 2.75 -9.57
N LEU A 107 7.41 3.14 -10.78
CA LEU A 107 7.00 2.48 -12.03
C LEU A 107 8.13 1.66 -12.65
N LYS A 108 9.27 1.56 -12.00
CA LYS A 108 10.41 0.79 -12.52
C LYS A 108 10.12 -0.71 -12.46
N PRO A 109 10.59 -1.48 -13.44
CA PRO A 109 10.31 -2.92 -13.49
C PRO A 109 10.70 -3.70 -12.23
N ASP A 110 11.77 -3.29 -11.55
CA ASP A 110 12.27 -4.01 -10.38
C ASP A 110 11.46 -3.80 -9.11
N VAL A 111 10.48 -2.88 -9.10
CA VAL A 111 9.60 -2.68 -7.94
C VAL A 111 8.15 -3.08 -8.20
N LEU A 112 7.80 -3.46 -9.41
CA LEU A 112 6.41 -3.76 -9.76
C LEU A 112 5.83 -4.91 -8.94
N ASP A 113 6.63 -5.92 -8.65
CA ASP A 113 6.19 -7.07 -7.86
C ASP A 113 6.19 -6.82 -6.34
N ALA A 114 6.63 -5.64 -5.91
CA ALA A 114 6.56 -5.24 -4.52
C ALA A 114 5.26 -4.48 -4.24
N THR A 115 4.16 -5.03 -4.67
CA THR A 115 2.81 -4.46 -4.57
C THR A 115 1.96 -5.34 -3.67
N PHE A 116 1.19 -4.71 -2.78
CA PHE A 116 0.18 -5.40 -1.97
C PHE A 116 -1.19 -4.81 -2.25
N ARG A 117 -2.20 -5.68 -2.25
CA ARG A 117 -3.58 -5.26 -2.06
C ARG A 117 -3.89 -5.36 -0.57
N LEU A 118 -4.50 -4.33 -0.02
CA LEU A 118 -4.86 -4.29 1.41
C LEU A 118 -6.36 -4.50 1.54
N GLU A 119 -6.76 -5.57 2.21
CA GLU A 119 -8.16 -5.86 2.51
C GLU A 119 -8.44 -5.51 3.97
N PRO A 120 -9.67 -5.05 4.31
CA PRO A 120 -10.03 -4.86 5.72
C PRO A 120 -9.96 -6.19 6.47
N ALA A 121 -9.37 -6.14 7.64
CA ALA A 121 -9.25 -7.32 8.49
C ALA A 121 -10.57 -7.63 9.19
#